data_a941d1150c57a6b768c91a7a36b22fb8
#
_entry.id   a941d1150c57a6b768c91a7a36b22fb8
#
_cell.length_a   1.000
_cell.length_b   1.000
_cell.length_c   1.000
_cell.angle_alpha   90.00
_cell.angle_beta   90.00
_cell.angle_gamma   90.00
#
_symmetry.space_group_name_H-M   'P 1'
#
loop_
_entity.id
_entity.type
_entity.pdbx_description
1 polymer ?
#
loop_
_entity_poly.entity_id
_entity_poly.type
_entity_poly.pdbx_seq_one_letter_code
_entity_poly.pdbx_strand_id
1 'polypeptide(L)'
;MAGRDLALSELKEIWDAVDSKQGYISRGGLYKALALTALAQQGKTPNVKLLENFSGQELPKPSLGDLTDLKTLSQQFRRERAPNILNYNYEELCAMDEVKVELIPEKKGLLLKHVEYEVTSRMYKTTVFRRYSDFAAVSEMLINCYPYRMVPRLPPKKMIGANREFIEQRRRALVRFLTLVVRHPTFHRSEIVRYFLTFTGSDMQHRIKEQFRGIPDEFVTSKLAAQAKDLVPMDTQIQFGNSKEQIKNLFYSMSLVKGYVDQMSLRAAGNASDMLAFAKELSSLGGESQPASAWAMGHNDSWPNIKTGLKSVAVEFAALSEKCMTQGRRLADDVSEKFWLFLDLLQAYKDLCERHEKGVLRDHQNALQKMAAIKKKKMSATIRGGEYVSEVEQLESRIIEQESQIMTMENRNFFSLHCLQMETQLIHANIPLIANVMQTFAEAEVNSHKELHQVWQDNLEKVLKHMSPSSSNSSSTAATL
;
A
#
# COMPACT_ATOMS: atom_id res chain seq x y z
N MET A 1 7.48 36.40 -4.89
CA MET A 1 7.57 37.27 -3.70
C MET A 1 6.92 36.53 -2.56
N ALA A 2 7.62 36.26 -1.46
CA ALA A 2 7.03 35.71 -0.27
C ALA A 2 6.01 36.72 0.28
N GLY A 3 4.79 36.28 0.58
CA GLY A 3 3.77 37.16 1.15
C GLY A 3 4.21 37.66 2.53
N ARG A 4 3.91 38.91 2.84
CA ARG A 4 4.16 39.51 4.15
C ARG A 4 3.32 38.76 5.21
N ASP A 5 3.92 38.46 6.35
CA ASP A 5 3.18 37.99 7.51
C ASP A 5 2.27 39.10 8.05
N LEU A 6 1.02 38.80 8.33
CA LEU A 6 0.03 39.75 8.84
C LEU A 6 0.08 39.84 10.34
N ALA A 7 -0.11 41.06 10.87
CA ALA A 7 -0.26 41.29 12.30
C ALA A 7 -1.62 40.74 12.82
N LEU A 8 -1.66 40.35 14.09
CA LEU A 8 -2.89 39.87 14.75
C LEU A 8 -4.04 40.89 14.67
N SER A 9 -3.75 42.17 14.67
CA SER A 9 -4.73 43.25 14.48
C SER A 9 -5.37 43.21 13.11
N GLU A 10 -4.58 43.03 12.06
CA GLU A 10 -5.06 42.94 10.66
C GLU A 10 -5.93 41.69 10.47
N LEU A 11 -5.53 40.57 11.07
CA LEU A 11 -6.34 39.32 11.05
C LEU A 11 -7.67 39.49 11.78
N LYS A 12 -7.70 40.23 12.89
CA LYS A 12 -8.92 40.55 13.63
C LYS A 12 -9.85 41.45 12.81
N GLU A 13 -9.33 42.48 12.15
CA GLU A 13 -10.11 43.35 11.26
C GLU A 13 -10.73 42.56 10.09
N ILE A 14 -9.97 41.65 9.49
CA ILE A 14 -10.48 40.75 8.42
C ILE A 14 -11.59 39.85 8.97
N TRP A 15 -11.40 39.27 10.17
CA TRP A 15 -12.42 38.43 10.81
C TRP A 15 -13.70 39.23 11.09
N ASP A 16 -13.58 40.39 11.72
CA ASP A 16 -14.73 41.25 12.07
C ASP A 16 -15.48 41.73 10.83
N ALA A 17 -14.79 41.87 9.68
CA ALA A 17 -15.37 42.30 8.42
C ALA A 17 -16.19 41.16 7.71
N VAL A 18 -15.94 39.92 8.01
CA VAL A 18 -16.59 38.74 7.35
C VAL A 18 -17.43 37.88 8.29
N ASP A 19 -17.28 38.06 9.61
CA ASP A 19 -18.01 37.31 10.63
C ASP A 19 -19.49 37.76 10.69
N SER A 20 -20.39 36.78 10.59
CA SER A 20 -21.85 37.00 10.73
C SER A 20 -22.32 37.09 12.18
N LYS A 21 -21.41 37.23 13.16
CA LYS A 21 -21.66 37.19 14.62
C LYS A 21 -22.23 35.86 15.12
N GLN A 22 -22.13 34.81 14.33
CA GLN A 22 -22.62 33.47 14.66
C GLN A 22 -21.48 32.49 14.98
N GLY A 23 -20.22 32.94 15.01
CA GLY A 23 -19.05 32.12 15.30
C GLY A 23 -18.64 31.19 14.15
N TYR A 24 -19.22 31.38 12.96
CA TYR A 24 -18.82 30.65 11.74
C TYR A 24 -18.88 31.55 10.50
N ILE A 25 -18.06 31.28 9.53
CA ILE A 25 -18.00 32.01 8.25
C ILE A 25 -18.71 31.19 7.17
N SER A 26 -19.56 31.84 6.39
CA SER A 26 -20.15 31.22 5.20
C SER A 26 -19.08 30.99 4.11
N ARG A 27 -19.38 30.16 3.09
CA ARG A 27 -18.48 29.95 1.96
C ARG A 27 -18.12 31.27 1.26
N GLY A 28 -19.09 32.17 1.08
CA GLY A 28 -18.86 33.50 0.53
C GLY A 28 -18.03 34.39 1.43
N GLY A 29 -18.23 34.31 2.77
CA GLY A 29 -17.42 34.97 3.77
C GLY A 29 -15.96 34.51 3.75
N LEU A 30 -15.72 33.20 3.55
CA LEU A 30 -14.37 32.65 3.42
C LEU A 30 -13.63 33.22 2.17
N TYR A 31 -14.31 33.28 1.02
CA TYR A 31 -13.69 33.88 -0.17
C TYR A 31 -13.36 35.37 0.01
N LYS A 32 -14.24 36.11 0.70
CA LYS A 32 -13.97 37.51 1.05
C LYS A 32 -12.78 37.62 2.03
N ALA A 33 -12.71 36.76 3.05
CA ALA A 33 -11.60 36.75 3.99
C ALA A 33 -10.26 36.48 3.29
N LEU A 34 -10.21 35.47 2.39
CA LEU A 34 -9.01 35.17 1.61
C LEU A 34 -8.59 36.34 0.71
N ALA A 35 -9.53 37.00 0.06
CA ALA A 35 -9.24 38.17 -0.79
C ALA A 35 -8.76 39.38 0.04
N LEU A 36 -9.34 39.62 1.21
CA LEU A 36 -8.88 40.67 2.14
C LEU A 36 -7.49 40.35 2.68
N THR A 37 -7.20 39.08 2.98
CA THR A 37 -5.86 38.62 3.37
C THR A 37 -4.85 38.91 2.28
N ALA A 38 -5.18 38.65 1.01
CA ALA A 38 -4.31 38.97 -0.12
C ALA A 38 -4.06 40.49 -0.27
N LEU A 39 -5.07 41.31 -0.05
CA LEU A 39 -4.92 42.80 -0.08
C LEU A 39 -4.03 43.29 1.07
N ALA A 40 -4.22 42.74 2.28
CA ALA A 40 -3.37 43.07 3.42
C ALA A 40 -1.91 42.67 3.22
N GLN A 41 -1.65 41.51 2.59
CA GLN A 41 -0.30 41.06 2.21
C GLN A 41 0.37 42.02 1.18
N GLN A 42 -0.43 42.74 0.41
CA GLN A 42 0.03 43.78 -0.51
C GLN A 42 0.20 45.14 0.16
N GLY A 43 0.00 45.26 1.48
CA GLY A 43 0.10 46.49 2.24
C GLY A 43 -1.12 47.41 2.14
N LYS A 44 -2.26 46.88 1.65
CA LYS A 44 -3.52 47.63 1.57
C LYS A 44 -4.38 47.34 2.79
N THR A 45 -5.12 48.32 3.31
CA THR A 45 -6.05 48.15 4.39
C THR A 45 -7.15 47.14 4.02
N PRO A 46 -7.44 46.12 4.84
CA PRO A 46 -8.46 45.15 4.53
C PRO A 46 -9.86 45.75 4.62
N ASN A 47 -10.41 46.21 3.51
CA ASN A 47 -11.74 46.81 3.46
C ASN A 47 -12.59 46.07 2.41
N VAL A 48 -13.77 45.62 2.81
CA VAL A 48 -14.73 44.89 1.95
C VAL A 48 -15.12 45.71 0.70
N LYS A 49 -15.22 47.04 0.83
CA LYS A 49 -15.52 47.93 -0.30
C LYS A 49 -14.47 47.87 -1.42
N LEU A 50 -13.21 47.55 -1.09
CA LEU A 50 -12.17 47.36 -2.09
C LEU A 50 -12.38 46.13 -2.96
N LEU A 51 -13.14 45.16 -2.48
CA LEU A 51 -13.48 43.93 -3.24
C LEU A 51 -14.50 44.22 -4.33
N GLU A 52 -15.30 45.29 -4.20
CA GLU A 52 -16.25 45.75 -5.24
C GLU A 52 -15.55 46.16 -6.53
N ASN A 53 -14.29 46.66 -6.42
CA ASN A 53 -13.47 47.02 -7.57
C ASN A 53 -13.06 45.80 -8.42
N PHE A 54 -13.21 44.57 -7.91
CA PHE A 54 -12.94 43.33 -8.62
C PHE A 54 -14.21 42.69 -9.19
N SER A 55 -15.31 43.46 -9.27
CA SER A 55 -16.58 42.97 -9.86
C SER A 55 -16.34 42.57 -11.32
N GLY A 56 -16.56 41.27 -11.61
CA GLY A 56 -16.31 40.67 -12.93
C GLY A 56 -14.85 40.22 -13.17
N GLN A 57 -13.96 40.36 -12.21
CA GLN A 57 -12.57 39.89 -12.26
C GLN A 57 -12.29 38.81 -11.20
N GLU A 58 -11.18 38.08 -11.38
CA GLU A 58 -10.75 37.13 -10.38
C GLU A 58 -10.29 37.86 -9.10
N LEU A 59 -10.80 37.41 -7.94
CA LEU A 59 -10.42 37.98 -6.65
C LEU A 59 -8.93 37.72 -6.36
N PRO A 60 -8.23 38.63 -5.70
CA PRO A 60 -6.83 38.46 -5.32
C PRO A 60 -6.66 37.21 -4.41
N LYS A 61 -5.61 36.43 -4.70
CA LYS A 61 -5.29 35.20 -3.97
C LYS A 61 -4.18 35.43 -2.97
N PRO A 62 -4.34 35.06 -1.68
CA PRO A 62 -3.29 35.23 -0.70
C PRO A 62 -2.21 34.14 -0.85
N SER A 63 -1.00 34.48 -0.38
CA SER A 63 0.05 33.48 -0.13
C SER A 63 -0.17 32.86 1.24
N LEU A 64 -0.60 31.60 1.30
CA LEU A 64 -1.01 30.94 2.56
C LEU A 64 0.12 30.13 3.23
N GLY A 65 1.36 30.18 2.74
CA GLY A 65 2.46 29.42 3.33
C GLY A 65 2.21 27.91 3.40
N ASP A 66 2.75 27.26 4.43
CA ASP A 66 2.54 25.84 4.68
C ASP A 66 1.18 25.60 5.39
N LEU A 67 0.29 24.88 4.73
CA LEU A 67 -1.05 24.53 5.24
C LEU A 67 -1.11 23.18 5.97
N THR A 68 0.03 22.55 6.24
CA THR A 68 0.10 21.20 6.85
C THR A 68 -0.59 21.18 8.21
N ASP A 69 -0.38 22.20 9.04
CA ASP A 69 -1.02 22.29 10.36
C ASP A 69 -2.54 22.45 10.26
N LEU A 70 -3.02 23.28 9.31
CA LEU A 70 -4.46 23.44 9.06
C LEU A 70 -5.11 22.16 8.56
N LYS A 71 -4.44 21.40 7.70
CA LYS A 71 -4.91 20.07 7.27
C LYS A 71 -5.01 19.12 8.47
N THR A 72 -4.01 19.11 9.33
CA THR A 72 -3.98 18.29 10.54
C THR A 72 -5.12 18.65 11.51
N LEU A 73 -5.30 19.94 11.78
CA LEU A 73 -6.41 20.44 12.61
C LEU A 73 -7.78 20.13 11.98
N SER A 74 -7.94 20.35 10.68
CA SER A 74 -9.19 20.01 9.97
C SER A 74 -9.53 18.53 10.07
N GLN A 75 -8.54 17.64 9.92
CA GLN A 75 -8.73 16.20 10.11
C GLN A 75 -9.10 15.85 11.55
N GLN A 76 -8.48 16.52 12.52
CA GLN A 76 -8.80 16.33 13.93
C GLN A 76 -10.25 16.75 14.25
N PHE A 77 -10.68 17.93 13.80
CA PHE A 77 -12.06 18.39 13.97
C PHE A 77 -13.09 17.50 13.28
N ARG A 78 -12.78 16.99 12.08
CA ARG A 78 -13.66 16.03 11.39
C ARG A 78 -13.82 14.73 12.17
N ARG A 79 -12.73 14.23 12.79
CA ARG A 79 -12.76 13.02 13.64
C ARG A 79 -13.58 13.22 14.90
N GLU A 80 -13.44 14.38 15.56
CA GLU A 80 -14.19 14.70 16.78
C GLU A 80 -15.69 14.83 16.51
N ARG A 81 -16.08 15.38 15.32
CA ARG A 81 -17.49 15.54 14.94
C ARG A 81 -18.13 14.27 14.38
N ALA A 82 -17.38 13.40 13.76
CA ALA A 82 -17.87 12.17 13.15
C ALA A 82 -16.87 11.02 13.40
N PRO A 83 -16.81 10.49 14.62
CA PRO A 83 -15.84 9.44 14.97
C PRO A 83 -16.09 8.11 14.26
N ASN A 84 -17.25 7.93 13.65
CA ASN A 84 -17.63 6.77 12.84
C ASN A 84 -17.26 6.90 11.34
N ILE A 85 -16.59 8.00 10.95
CA ILE A 85 -16.12 8.22 9.57
C ILE A 85 -14.60 8.32 9.56
N LEU A 86 -13.96 7.56 8.67
CA LEU A 86 -12.50 7.50 8.55
C LEU A 86 -11.87 8.85 8.17
N ASN A 87 -12.54 9.64 7.33
CA ASN A 87 -12.11 10.98 6.90
C ASN A 87 -10.70 11.04 6.25
N TYR A 88 -10.27 9.98 5.56
CA TYR A 88 -9.06 9.94 4.74
C TYR A 88 -9.39 9.49 3.33
N ASN A 89 -8.81 10.17 2.34
CA ASN A 89 -8.76 9.70 0.97
C ASN A 89 -7.46 8.95 0.67
N TYR A 90 -7.35 8.35 -0.52
CA TYR A 90 -6.18 7.57 -0.94
C TYR A 90 -4.90 8.39 -0.96
N GLU A 91 -4.96 9.62 -1.46
CA GLU A 91 -3.80 10.51 -1.56
C GLU A 91 -3.27 10.90 -0.19
N GLU A 92 -4.17 11.20 0.75
CA GLU A 92 -3.82 11.53 2.13
C GLU A 92 -3.17 10.33 2.84
N LEU A 93 -3.66 9.09 2.59
CA LEU A 93 -3.04 7.87 3.11
C LEU A 93 -1.63 7.67 2.54
N CYS A 94 -1.45 7.87 1.24
CA CYS A 94 -0.13 7.78 0.59
C CYS A 94 0.85 8.87 1.07
N ALA A 95 0.35 10.03 1.46
CA ALA A 95 1.17 11.15 1.93
C ALA A 95 1.65 10.99 3.38
N MET A 96 1.08 10.07 4.17
CA MET A 96 1.45 9.88 5.60
C MET A 96 2.94 9.58 5.77
N ASP A 97 3.45 8.57 5.08
CA ASP A 97 4.89 8.28 5.01
C ASP A 97 5.21 7.46 3.76
N GLU A 98 6.46 7.58 3.32
CA GLU A 98 7.05 6.75 2.29
C GLU A 98 8.27 6.05 2.88
N VAL A 99 8.25 4.72 2.84
CA VAL A 99 9.32 3.89 3.39
C VAL A 99 10.01 3.10 2.30
N LYS A 100 11.32 2.95 2.43
CA LYS A 100 12.14 2.09 1.58
C LYS A 100 12.74 0.99 2.44
N VAL A 101 12.85 -0.21 1.87
CA VAL A 101 13.52 -1.34 2.50
C VAL A 101 14.47 -1.94 1.47
N GLU A 102 15.75 -1.76 1.70
CA GLU A 102 16.80 -2.22 0.81
C GLU A 102 17.61 -3.34 1.45
N LEU A 103 18.11 -4.26 0.62
CA LEU A 103 18.89 -5.38 1.08
C LEU A 103 20.36 -4.94 1.24
N ILE A 104 20.94 -5.19 2.41
CA ILE A 104 22.38 -5.01 2.61
C ILE A 104 23.09 -6.25 2.08
N PRO A 105 24.01 -6.10 1.12
CA PRO A 105 24.69 -7.23 0.49
C PRO A 105 25.53 -8.10 1.46
N GLU A 106 26.09 -7.47 2.49
CA GLU A 106 26.93 -8.13 3.48
C GLU A 106 26.11 -8.86 4.54
N LYS A 107 26.37 -10.16 4.67
CA LYS A 107 25.77 -10.95 5.75
C LYS A 107 26.59 -10.79 7.02
N LYS A 108 25.99 -10.21 8.08
CA LYS A 108 26.64 -10.05 9.39
C LYS A 108 26.41 -11.28 10.28
N GLY A 109 27.41 -11.60 11.11
CA GLY A 109 27.35 -12.66 12.12
C GLY A 109 28.46 -13.71 11.97
N LEU A 110 29.11 -14.07 13.08
CA LEU A 110 30.25 -15.03 13.14
C LEU A 110 29.81 -16.49 13.00
N LEU A 111 28.68 -16.87 13.62
CA LEU A 111 28.14 -18.24 13.64
C LEU A 111 26.85 -18.42 12.83
N LEU A 112 25.95 -17.42 12.85
CA LEU A 112 24.70 -17.43 12.10
C LEU A 112 24.64 -16.16 11.24
N LYS A 113 24.91 -16.30 9.95
CA LYS A 113 24.80 -15.21 8.97
C LYS A 113 23.34 -14.79 8.82
N HIS A 114 22.97 -13.62 9.34
CA HIS A 114 21.64 -13.04 9.16
C HIS A 114 21.64 -11.96 8.08
N VAL A 115 20.49 -11.81 7.45
CA VAL A 115 20.23 -10.78 6.45
C VAL A 115 19.73 -9.54 7.16
N GLU A 116 20.34 -8.39 6.89
CA GLU A 116 19.91 -7.08 7.36
C GLU A 116 19.31 -6.28 6.20
N TYR A 117 18.36 -5.45 6.55
CA TYR A 117 17.68 -4.53 5.64
C TYR A 117 17.89 -3.10 6.13
N GLU A 118 18.22 -2.23 5.21
CA GLU A 118 18.22 -0.79 5.43
C GLU A 118 16.78 -0.27 5.27
N VAL A 119 16.27 0.38 6.30
CA VAL A 119 14.91 0.93 6.34
C VAL A 119 15.00 2.43 6.43
N THR A 120 14.49 3.13 5.42
CA THR A 120 14.44 4.59 5.36
C THR A 120 13.00 5.07 5.46
N SER A 121 12.73 6.05 6.32
CA SER A 121 11.46 6.76 6.44
C SER A 121 11.62 8.21 5.99
N ARG A 122 10.73 8.64 5.08
CA ARG A 122 10.69 10.03 4.63
C ARG A 122 10.20 10.96 5.73
N MET A 123 9.17 10.54 6.47
CA MET A 123 8.57 11.34 7.55
C MET A 123 9.56 11.63 8.67
N TYR A 124 10.26 10.61 9.15
CA TYR A 124 11.21 10.78 10.25
C TYR A 124 12.61 11.20 9.78
N LYS A 125 12.86 11.21 8.46
CA LYS A 125 14.19 11.50 7.87
C LYS A 125 15.30 10.65 8.48
N THR A 126 14.99 9.37 8.73
CA THR A 126 15.88 8.40 9.37
C THR A 126 16.18 7.23 8.46
N THR A 127 17.38 6.68 8.63
CA THR A 127 17.79 5.41 8.03
C THR A 127 18.28 4.51 9.15
N VAL A 128 17.69 3.33 9.27
CA VAL A 128 17.98 2.37 10.33
C VAL A 128 18.16 0.97 9.76
N PHE A 129 18.91 0.12 10.48
CA PHE A 129 19.15 -1.26 10.08
C PHE A 129 18.25 -2.21 10.85
N ARG A 130 17.58 -3.13 10.14
CA ARG A 130 16.61 -4.07 10.72
C ARG A 130 16.79 -5.46 10.13
N ARG A 131 16.72 -6.46 10.99
CA ARG A 131 16.62 -7.86 10.57
C ARG A 131 15.17 -8.34 10.61
N TYR A 132 14.91 -9.47 9.98
CA TYR A 132 13.54 -10.03 9.94
C TYR A 132 12.89 -10.16 11.33
N SER A 133 13.66 -10.55 12.35
CA SER A 133 13.15 -10.68 13.73
C SER A 133 12.66 -9.36 14.33
N ASP A 134 13.20 -8.22 13.88
CA ASP A 134 12.78 -6.91 14.35
C ASP A 134 11.40 -6.55 13.78
N PHE A 135 11.15 -6.86 12.50
CA PHE A 135 9.81 -6.77 11.91
C PHE A 135 8.81 -7.69 12.61
N ALA A 136 9.23 -8.92 12.97
CA ALA A 136 8.38 -9.85 13.70
C ALA A 136 8.00 -9.31 15.08
N ALA A 137 8.93 -8.68 15.80
CA ALA A 137 8.67 -8.05 17.09
C ALA A 137 7.68 -6.88 16.97
N VAL A 138 7.83 -6.01 15.95
CA VAL A 138 6.88 -4.92 15.67
C VAL A 138 5.49 -5.47 15.37
N SER A 139 5.38 -6.46 14.51
CA SER A 139 4.09 -7.08 14.16
C SER A 139 3.40 -7.66 15.40
N GLU A 140 4.16 -8.34 16.27
CA GLU A 140 3.66 -8.86 17.55
C GLU A 140 3.14 -7.74 18.47
N MET A 141 3.90 -6.66 18.61
CA MET A 141 3.50 -5.53 19.45
C MET A 141 2.28 -4.80 18.88
N LEU A 142 2.19 -4.64 17.55
CA LEU A 142 1.03 -4.05 16.91
C LEU A 142 -0.23 -4.90 17.13
N ILE A 143 -0.15 -6.22 17.01
CA ILE A 143 -1.29 -7.12 17.28
C ILE A 143 -1.72 -7.04 18.74
N ASN A 144 -0.77 -6.97 19.69
CA ASN A 144 -1.07 -6.91 21.12
C ASN A 144 -1.71 -5.58 21.52
N CYS A 145 -1.18 -4.45 21.03
CA CYS A 145 -1.70 -3.13 21.38
C CYS A 145 -2.93 -2.72 20.57
N TYR A 146 -3.06 -3.23 19.34
CA TYR A 146 -4.13 -2.90 18.40
C TYR A 146 -4.83 -4.16 17.84
N PRO A 147 -5.40 -5.01 18.69
CA PRO A 147 -5.99 -6.30 18.26
C PRO A 147 -7.22 -6.12 17.34
N TYR A 148 -7.83 -4.92 17.35
CA TYR A 148 -9.03 -4.58 16.56
C TYR A 148 -8.71 -3.87 15.24
N ARG A 149 -7.43 -3.82 14.81
CA ARG A 149 -6.98 -3.16 13.58
C ARG A 149 -6.40 -4.14 12.59
N MET A 150 -6.38 -3.76 11.31
CA MET A 150 -5.76 -4.54 10.24
C MET A 150 -4.23 -4.49 10.34
N VAL A 151 -3.62 -5.46 11.01
CA VAL A 151 -2.17 -5.63 11.01
C VAL A 151 -1.79 -6.52 9.84
N PRO A 152 -0.97 -6.04 8.87
CA PRO A 152 -0.56 -6.83 7.72
C PRO A 152 0.25 -8.06 8.13
N ARG A 153 0.19 -9.13 7.32
CA ARG A 153 1.00 -10.32 7.54
C ARG A 153 2.45 -10.09 7.16
N LEU A 154 3.33 -10.70 7.93
CA LEU A 154 4.74 -10.82 7.54
C LEU A 154 4.94 -12.03 6.61
N PRO A 155 5.96 -11.96 5.72
CA PRO A 155 6.37 -13.13 4.96
C PRO A 155 6.84 -14.26 5.89
N PRO A 156 6.78 -15.53 5.43
CA PRO A 156 7.15 -16.68 6.27
C PRO A 156 8.60 -16.63 6.73
N LYS A 157 8.83 -17.05 7.99
CA LYS A 157 10.17 -17.23 8.54
C LYS A 157 10.78 -18.51 8.00
N LYS A 158 11.79 -18.40 7.14
CA LYS A 158 12.59 -19.55 6.70
C LYS A 158 13.85 -19.64 7.53
N MET A 159 14.08 -20.78 8.17
CA MET A 159 15.17 -20.94 9.14
C MET A 159 16.51 -21.29 8.48
N ILE A 160 16.53 -22.09 7.41
CA ILE A 160 17.75 -22.59 6.75
C ILE A 160 17.59 -22.53 5.23
N GLY A 161 18.67 -22.26 4.49
CA GLY A 161 18.72 -22.38 3.03
C GLY A 161 17.95 -21.31 2.25
N ALA A 162 17.91 -20.06 2.74
CA ALA A 162 17.37 -18.95 1.98
C ALA A 162 18.27 -18.60 0.79
N ASN A 163 17.80 -18.87 -0.44
CA ASN A 163 18.46 -18.45 -1.66
C ASN A 163 18.22 -16.94 -1.92
N ARG A 164 18.91 -16.38 -2.91
CA ARG A 164 18.84 -14.96 -3.26
C ARG A 164 17.43 -14.54 -3.64
N GLU A 165 16.73 -15.38 -4.38
CA GLU A 165 15.35 -15.13 -4.83
C GLU A 165 14.38 -15.03 -3.64
N PHE A 166 14.45 -15.99 -2.71
CA PHE A 166 13.64 -15.95 -1.47
C PHE A 166 13.92 -14.70 -0.63
N ILE A 167 15.19 -14.26 -0.54
CA ILE A 167 15.56 -13.05 0.20
C ILE A 167 14.94 -11.82 -0.47
N GLU A 168 14.96 -11.74 -1.80
CA GLU A 168 14.37 -10.64 -2.55
C GLU A 168 12.84 -10.62 -2.44
N GLN A 169 12.17 -11.76 -2.57
CA GLN A 169 10.72 -11.88 -2.35
C GLN A 169 10.34 -11.47 -0.93
N ARG A 170 11.15 -11.84 0.07
CA ARG A 170 10.96 -11.40 1.47
C ARG A 170 11.13 -9.89 1.59
N ARG A 171 12.16 -9.30 0.99
CA ARG A 171 12.38 -7.85 0.99
C ARG A 171 11.14 -7.12 0.45
N ARG A 172 10.61 -7.53 -0.72
CA ARG A 172 9.40 -6.97 -1.33
C ARG A 172 8.19 -7.07 -0.37
N ALA A 173 8.00 -8.21 0.27
CA ALA A 173 6.93 -8.39 1.24
C ALA A 173 7.11 -7.51 2.49
N LEU A 174 8.35 -7.28 2.95
CA LEU A 174 8.64 -6.35 4.05
C LEU A 174 8.37 -4.89 3.67
N VAL A 175 8.65 -4.50 2.41
CA VAL A 175 8.24 -3.18 1.87
C VAL A 175 6.74 -3.01 1.96
N ARG A 176 5.95 -3.99 1.47
CA ARG A 176 4.48 -3.93 1.50
C ARG A 176 3.94 -3.91 2.92
N PHE A 177 4.46 -4.77 3.80
CA PHE A 177 4.11 -4.76 5.23
C PHE A 177 4.29 -3.37 5.84
N LEU A 178 5.48 -2.81 5.69
CA LEU A 178 5.79 -1.53 6.30
C LEU A 178 5.01 -0.37 5.66
N THR A 179 4.81 -0.40 4.34
CA THR A 179 3.97 0.57 3.62
C THR A 179 2.55 0.60 4.17
N LEU A 180 1.93 -0.57 4.37
CA LEU A 180 0.59 -0.64 4.95
C LEU A 180 0.55 -0.17 6.41
N VAL A 181 1.58 -0.48 7.19
CA VAL A 181 1.69 -0.02 8.59
C VAL A 181 1.82 1.50 8.68
N VAL A 182 2.72 2.11 7.91
CA VAL A 182 2.94 3.57 8.00
C VAL A 182 1.84 4.41 7.36
N ARG A 183 1.05 3.82 6.46
CA ARG A 183 -0.14 4.46 5.86
C ARG A 183 -1.43 4.20 6.62
N HIS A 184 -1.38 3.42 7.68
CA HIS A 184 -2.56 3.17 8.51
C HIS A 184 -2.78 4.32 9.50
N PRO A 185 -3.96 4.96 9.54
CA PRO A 185 -4.21 6.17 10.35
C PRO A 185 -3.92 6.01 11.85
N THR A 186 -4.11 4.80 12.39
CA THR A 186 -3.82 4.50 13.80
C THR A 186 -2.33 4.21 14.01
N PHE A 187 -1.72 3.40 13.15
CA PHE A 187 -0.33 2.96 13.33
C PHE A 187 0.68 4.06 13.00
N HIS A 188 0.37 4.90 12.00
CA HIS A 188 1.21 6.03 11.61
C HIS A 188 1.68 6.90 12.81
N ARG A 189 0.82 7.08 13.82
CA ARG A 189 1.10 7.86 15.02
C ARG A 189 1.52 7.01 16.23
N SER A 190 1.64 5.69 16.05
CA SER A 190 1.99 4.77 17.12
C SER A 190 3.45 4.93 17.54
N GLU A 191 3.68 5.01 18.84
CA GLU A 191 5.03 4.99 19.42
C GLU A 191 5.83 3.73 19.03
N ILE A 192 5.14 2.59 18.82
CA ILE A 192 5.75 1.34 18.38
C ILE A 192 6.39 1.53 17.01
N VAL A 193 5.64 2.13 16.05
CA VAL A 193 6.11 2.38 14.69
C VAL A 193 7.20 3.45 14.68
N ARG A 194 7.01 4.54 15.44
CA ARG A 194 8.04 5.57 15.60
C ARG A 194 9.33 4.97 16.13
N TYR A 195 9.27 4.19 17.20
CA TYR A 195 10.44 3.55 17.79
C TYR A 195 11.15 2.62 16.78
N PHE A 196 10.40 1.82 16.02
CA PHE A 196 10.95 0.97 14.98
C PHE A 196 11.68 1.75 13.89
N LEU A 197 11.15 2.90 13.48
CA LEU A 197 11.72 3.70 12.40
C LEU A 197 12.88 4.61 12.83
N THR A 198 13.03 4.88 14.14
CA THR A 198 14.00 5.89 14.63
C THR A 198 15.09 5.33 15.54
N PHE A 199 14.87 4.19 16.19
CA PHE A 199 15.87 3.62 17.12
C PHE A 199 17.10 3.11 16.37
N THR A 200 18.29 3.60 16.74
CA THR A 200 19.57 3.27 16.10
C THR A 200 20.44 2.30 16.90
N GLY A 201 20.01 1.90 18.11
CA GLY A 201 20.73 1.00 18.97
C GLY A 201 20.72 -0.46 18.49
N SER A 202 21.57 -1.28 19.10
CA SER A 202 21.60 -2.73 18.91
C SER A 202 20.42 -3.43 19.59
N ASP A 203 20.12 -4.66 19.15
CA ASP A 203 19.12 -5.56 19.74
C ASP A 203 17.69 -4.96 19.79
N MET A 204 17.27 -4.41 18.64
CA MET A 204 15.94 -3.82 18.46
C MET A 204 14.82 -4.76 18.90
N GLN A 205 14.93 -6.06 18.61
CA GLN A 205 13.91 -7.05 18.97
C GLN A 205 13.67 -7.11 20.51
N HIS A 206 14.72 -7.10 21.30
CA HIS A 206 14.61 -7.13 22.75
C HIS A 206 14.08 -5.79 23.30
N ARG A 207 14.66 -4.70 22.82
CA ARG A 207 14.30 -3.34 23.28
C ARG A 207 12.85 -2.98 23.05
N ILE A 208 12.30 -3.29 21.86
CA ILE A 208 10.91 -2.99 21.58
C ILE A 208 9.97 -3.83 22.47
N LYS A 209 10.30 -5.11 22.70
CA LYS A 209 9.52 -5.97 23.60
C LYS A 209 9.59 -5.52 25.04
N GLU A 210 10.75 -5.07 25.52
CA GLU A 210 10.92 -4.52 26.87
C GLU A 210 10.12 -3.23 27.05
N GLN A 211 10.20 -2.29 26.10
CA GLN A 211 9.56 -0.99 26.19
C GLN A 211 8.03 -1.06 26.09
N PHE A 212 7.49 -1.94 25.28
CA PHE A 212 6.06 -2.05 25.03
C PHE A 212 5.40 -3.25 25.73
N ARG A 213 6.12 -3.94 26.60
CA ARG A 213 5.59 -5.06 27.39
C ARG A 213 4.55 -4.58 28.39
N GLY A 214 3.38 -5.26 28.39
CA GLY A 214 2.32 -4.98 29.37
C GLY A 214 1.53 -3.68 29.12
N ILE A 215 1.76 -3.00 28.00
CA ILE A 215 0.88 -1.89 27.59
C ILE A 215 -0.50 -2.47 27.29
N PRO A 216 -1.57 -1.91 27.90
CA PRO A 216 -2.93 -2.35 27.63
C PRO A 216 -3.33 -2.08 26.17
N ASP A 217 -4.26 -2.88 25.67
CA ASP A 217 -4.77 -2.73 24.31
C ASP A 217 -5.53 -1.41 24.09
N GLU A 218 -5.82 -1.09 22.83
CA GLU A 218 -6.50 0.16 22.46
C GLU A 218 -7.92 0.28 23.04
N PHE A 219 -8.60 -0.81 23.39
CA PHE A 219 -9.89 -0.75 24.05
C PHE A 219 -9.78 -0.09 25.45
N VAL A 220 -8.75 -0.43 26.21
CA VAL A 220 -8.54 0.10 27.55
C VAL A 220 -8.10 1.58 27.51
N THR A 221 -7.32 1.95 26.49
CA THR A 221 -6.74 3.30 26.38
C THR A 221 -7.60 4.29 25.58
N SER A 222 -8.58 3.81 24.83
CA SER A 222 -9.40 4.64 23.94
C SER A 222 -10.56 5.32 24.70
N LYS A 223 -10.68 6.62 24.54
CA LYS A 223 -11.85 7.38 25.02
C LYS A 223 -13.15 6.95 24.31
N LEU A 224 -13.07 6.39 23.10
CA LEU A 224 -14.22 5.95 22.32
C LEU A 224 -14.79 4.62 22.83
N ALA A 225 -14.04 3.85 23.62
CA ALA A 225 -14.50 2.55 24.13
C ALA A 225 -15.81 2.65 24.94
N ALA A 226 -15.94 3.69 25.76
CA ALA A 226 -17.16 3.93 26.56
C ALA A 226 -18.38 4.35 25.71
N GLN A 227 -18.14 4.94 24.54
CA GLN A 227 -19.17 5.45 23.62
C GLN A 227 -19.40 4.53 22.42
N ALA A 228 -18.67 3.44 22.31
CA ALA A 228 -18.67 2.58 21.12
C ALA A 228 -20.05 2.03 20.78
N LYS A 229 -20.88 1.76 21.80
CA LYS A 229 -22.26 1.30 21.61
C LYS A 229 -23.12 2.32 20.85
N ASP A 230 -22.94 3.61 21.11
CA ASP A 230 -23.71 4.69 20.47
C ASP A 230 -23.18 5.01 19.07
N LEU A 231 -21.95 4.63 18.78
CA LEU A 231 -21.31 4.84 17.46
C LEU A 231 -21.60 3.71 16.46
N VAL A 232 -22.09 2.58 16.95
CA VAL A 232 -22.35 1.39 16.14
C VAL A 232 -23.83 1.35 15.75
N PRO A 233 -24.21 1.46 14.46
CA PRO A 233 -25.60 1.31 14.00
C PRO A 233 -26.22 -0.04 14.40
N MET A 234 -27.53 -0.09 14.56
CA MET A 234 -28.25 -1.30 14.99
C MET A 234 -28.06 -2.50 14.03
N ASP A 235 -27.87 -2.23 12.75
CA ASP A 235 -27.70 -3.23 11.69
C ASP A 235 -26.21 -3.57 11.42
N THR A 236 -25.27 -3.05 12.23
CA THR A 236 -23.83 -3.23 12.00
C THR A 236 -23.39 -4.69 11.90
N GLN A 237 -24.05 -5.59 12.64
CA GLN A 237 -23.73 -7.02 12.56
C GLN A 237 -24.06 -7.59 11.16
N ILE A 238 -25.15 -7.15 10.55
CA ILE A 238 -25.54 -7.54 9.18
C ILE A 238 -24.58 -6.91 8.18
N GLN A 239 -24.28 -5.61 8.34
CA GLN A 239 -23.33 -4.89 7.48
C GLN A 239 -21.92 -5.49 7.55
N PHE A 240 -21.49 -5.92 8.73
CA PHE A 240 -20.22 -6.63 8.91
C PHE A 240 -20.20 -7.96 8.12
N GLY A 241 -21.25 -8.77 8.23
CA GLY A 241 -21.37 -10.02 7.45
C GLY A 241 -21.28 -9.78 5.95
N ASN A 242 -22.02 -8.79 5.45
CA ASN A 242 -22.03 -8.41 4.03
C ASN A 242 -20.65 -7.92 3.57
N SER A 243 -20.03 -7.02 4.33
CA SER A 243 -18.69 -6.46 4.01
C SER A 243 -17.63 -7.55 3.99
N LYS A 244 -17.67 -8.47 4.95
CA LYS A 244 -16.74 -9.61 5.03
C LYS A 244 -16.83 -10.48 3.76
N GLU A 245 -18.06 -10.80 3.30
CA GLU A 245 -18.24 -11.63 2.10
C GLU A 245 -17.84 -10.87 0.82
N GLN A 246 -18.18 -9.59 0.71
CA GLN A 246 -17.76 -8.75 -0.42
C GLN A 246 -16.24 -8.66 -0.52
N ILE A 247 -15.55 -8.43 0.61
CA ILE A 247 -14.08 -8.32 0.62
C ILE A 247 -13.43 -9.68 0.32
N LYS A 248 -14.01 -10.78 0.77
CA LYS A 248 -13.56 -12.14 0.42
C LYS A 248 -13.65 -12.40 -1.09
N ASN A 249 -14.77 -12.01 -1.72
CA ASN A 249 -14.97 -12.14 -3.16
C ASN A 249 -13.99 -11.23 -3.94
N LEU A 250 -13.79 -10.00 -3.46
CA LEU A 250 -12.82 -9.07 -4.03
C LEU A 250 -11.38 -9.64 -3.94
N PHE A 251 -11.00 -10.20 -2.80
CA PHE A 251 -9.70 -10.86 -2.63
C PHE A 251 -9.50 -11.98 -3.64
N TYR A 252 -10.51 -12.85 -3.81
CA TYR A 252 -10.44 -13.95 -4.75
C TYR A 252 -10.27 -13.45 -6.20
N SER A 253 -11.11 -12.53 -6.64
CA SER A 253 -11.05 -11.97 -7.99
C SER A 253 -9.73 -11.24 -8.27
N MET A 254 -9.25 -10.43 -7.32
CA MET A 254 -7.96 -9.74 -7.46
C MET A 254 -6.77 -10.71 -7.48
N SER A 255 -6.85 -11.82 -6.74
CA SER A 255 -5.83 -12.87 -6.78
C SER A 255 -5.74 -13.52 -8.16
N LEU A 256 -6.89 -13.76 -8.83
CA LEU A 256 -6.91 -14.30 -10.19
C LEU A 256 -6.33 -13.29 -11.20
N VAL A 257 -6.76 -12.02 -11.14
CA VAL A 257 -6.24 -10.96 -12.02
C VAL A 257 -4.72 -10.83 -11.89
N LYS A 258 -4.22 -10.78 -10.65
CA LYS A 258 -2.78 -10.77 -10.37
C LYS A 258 -2.09 -12.00 -10.94
N GLY A 259 -2.68 -13.18 -10.81
CA GLY A 259 -2.16 -14.43 -11.39
C GLY A 259 -2.00 -14.35 -12.91
N TYR A 260 -2.93 -13.71 -13.62
CA TYR A 260 -2.79 -13.49 -15.07
C TYR A 260 -1.64 -12.52 -15.40
N VAL A 261 -1.46 -11.46 -14.62
CA VAL A 261 -0.33 -10.54 -14.80
C VAL A 261 1.02 -11.27 -14.59
N ASP A 262 1.12 -12.12 -13.57
CA ASP A 262 2.33 -12.94 -13.36
C ASP A 262 2.62 -13.86 -14.55
N GLN A 263 1.57 -14.51 -15.10
CA GLN A 263 1.73 -15.34 -16.29
C GLN A 263 2.15 -14.53 -17.53
N MET A 264 1.66 -13.30 -17.69
CA MET A 264 2.10 -12.39 -18.76
C MET A 264 3.58 -12.03 -18.59
N SER A 265 4.03 -11.69 -17.38
CA SER A 265 5.43 -11.44 -17.07
C SER A 265 6.32 -12.65 -17.38
N LEU A 266 5.91 -13.85 -16.98
CA LEU A 266 6.66 -15.10 -17.28
C LEU A 266 6.72 -15.39 -18.77
N ARG A 267 5.63 -15.19 -19.52
CA ARG A 267 5.63 -15.35 -20.99
C ARG A 267 6.56 -14.35 -21.66
N ALA A 268 6.59 -13.10 -21.21
CA ALA A 268 7.52 -12.11 -21.75
C ALA A 268 8.99 -12.50 -21.49
N ALA A 269 9.31 -13.02 -20.32
CA ALA A 269 10.65 -13.54 -20.00
C ALA A 269 11.01 -14.80 -20.84
N GLY A 270 10.05 -15.72 -21.05
CA GLY A 270 10.22 -16.86 -21.94
C GLY A 270 10.50 -16.43 -23.38
N ASN A 271 9.70 -15.50 -23.89
CA ASN A 271 9.88 -14.92 -25.24
C ASN A 271 11.27 -14.26 -25.39
N ALA A 272 11.73 -13.56 -24.35
CA ALA A 272 13.07 -12.99 -24.32
C ALA A 272 14.18 -14.08 -24.48
N SER A 273 14.01 -15.21 -23.79
CA SER A 273 14.95 -16.34 -23.90
C SER A 273 14.98 -16.92 -25.31
N ASP A 274 13.80 -17.10 -25.92
CA ASP A 274 13.67 -17.64 -27.27
C ASP A 274 14.29 -16.68 -28.30
N MET A 275 14.05 -15.38 -28.22
CA MET A 275 14.66 -14.37 -29.07
C MET A 275 16.19 -14.35 -28.96
N LEU A 276 16.72 -14.50 -27.75
CA LEU A 276 18.17 -14.58 -27.54
C LEU A 276 18.78 -15.84 -28.12
N ALA A 277 18.13 -17.00 -27.98
CA ALA A 277 18.57 -18.25 -28.57
C ALA A 277 18.58 -18.14 -30.10
N PHE A 278 17.49 -17.59 -30.69
CA PHE A 278 17.39 -17.35 -32.12
C PHE A 278 18.50 -16.41 -32.65
N ALA A 279 18.77 -15.31 -31.93
CA ALA A 279 19.87 -14.41 -32.24
C ALA A 279 21.23 -15.12 -32.30
N LYS A 280 21.51 -16.02 -31.37
CA LYS A 280 22.76 -16.79 -31.30
C LYS A 280 22.89 -17.71 -32.53
N GLU A 281 21.84 -18.41 -32.91
CA GLU A 281 21.86 -19.30 -34.09
C GLU A 281 22.05 -18.53 -35.39
N LEU A 282 21.36 -17.38 -35.55
CA LEU A 282 21.58 -16.52 -36.74
C LEU A 282 23.01 -15.99 -36.79
N SER A 283 23.57 -15.60 -35.67
CA SER A 283 24.95 -15.13 -35.56
C SER A 283 25.94 -16.26 -35.91
N SER A 284 25.68 -17.48 -35.45
CA SER A 284 26.49 -18.68 -35.78
C SER A 284 26.48 -18.96 -37.27
N LEU A 285 25.31 -19.03 -37.89
CA LEU A 285 25.15 -19.24 -39.32
C LEU A 285 25.86 -18.16 -40.18
N GLY A 286 25.73 -16.90 -39.76
CA GLY A 286 26.43 -15.77 -40.38
C GLY A 286 27.94 -15.77 -40.18
N GLY A 287 28.42 -16.41 -39.08
CA GLY A 287 29.82 -16.45 -38.67
C GLY A 287 30.63 -17.62 -39.21
N GLU A 288 29.99 -18.59 -39.85
CA GLU A 288 30.65 -19.78 -40.35
C GLU A 288 31.84 -19.45 -41.27
N SER A 289 33.03 -19.82 -40.84
CA SER A 289 34.32 -19.43 -41.46
C SER A 289 34.86 -20.48 -42.42
N GLN A 290 34.19 -21.62 -42.58
CA GLN A 290 34.63 -22.61 -43.55
C GLN A 290 34.46 -22.08 -44.98
N PRO A 291 35.53 -22.09 -45.79
CA PRO A 291 35.41 -21.69 -47.18
C PRO A 291 34.39 -22.63 -47.86
N ALA A 292 33.30 -22.10 -48.32
CA ALA A 292 32.35 -22.84 -49.12
C ALA A 292 33.13 -23.42 -50.32
N SER A 293 33.00 -24.72 -50.55
CA SER A 293 33.71 -25.33 -51.67
C SER A 293 33.26 -24.66 -52.97
N ALA A 294 34.21 -24.13 -53.74
CA ALA A 294 33.95 -23.34 -54.93
C ALA A 294 33.08 -24.10 -55.98
N TRP A 295 33.12 -25.43 -55.96
CA TRP A 295 32.30 -26.26 -56.88
C TRP A 295 30.79 -26.26 -56.46
N ALA A 296 30.44 -26.01 -55.21
CA ALA A 296 29.06 -26.03 -54.73
C ALA A 296 28.35 -24.67 -54.89
N MET A 297 29.12 -23.58 -54.96
CA MET A 297 28.54 -22.23 -54.93
C MET A 297 28.64 -21.45 -56.25
N GLY A 298 29.55 -21.85 -57.21
CA GLY A 298 29.76 -21.08 -58.39
C GLY A 298 30.18 -19.63 -58.15
N HIS A 299 29.89 -18.75 -59.15
CA HIS A 299 30.13 -17.30 -59.01
C HIS A 299 28.91 -16.54 -58.40
N ASN A 300 28.27 -17.07 -57.37
CA ASN A 300 27.08 -16.47 -56.80
C ASN A 300 27.40 -15.77 -55.48
N ASP A 301 27.31 -14.45 -55.47
CA ASP A 301 27.55 -13.59 -54.29
C ASP A 301 26.37 -13.59 -53.30
N SER A 302 25.30 -14.33 -53.56
CA SER A 302 24.11 -14.34 -52.74
C SER A 302 24.39 -14.83 -51.29
N TRP A 303 25.22 -15.90 -51.16
CA TRP A 303 25.51 -16.47 -49.83
C TRP A 303 26.32 -15.55 -48.91
N PRO A 304 27.40 -14.86 -49.37
CA PRO A 304 28.08 -13.85 -48.60
C PRO A 304 27.16 -12.71 -48.13
N ASN A 305 26.27 -12.25 -48.99
CA ASN A 305 25.28 -11.21 -48.65
C ASN A 305 24.31 -11.70 -47.61
N ILE A 306 23.77 -12.92 -47.74
CA ILE A 306 22.89 -13.53 -46.74
C ILE A 306 23.60 -13.67 -45.41
N LYS A 307 24.86 -14.15 -45.38
CA LYS A 307 25.64 -14.23 -44.12
C LYS A 307 25.77 -12.88 -43.44
N THR A 308 26.04 -11.83 -44.18
CA THR A 308 26.12 -10.46 -43.67
C THR A 308 24.77 -10.01 -43.13
N GLY A 309 23.68 -10.31 -43.83
CA GLY A 309 22.33 -10.06 -43.39
C GLY A 309 21.97 -10.81 -42.11
N LEU A 310 22.31 -12.11 -42.00
CA LEU A 310 22.07 -12.92 -40.80
C LEU A 310 22.74 -12.34 -39.57
N LYS A 311 24.00 -11.88 -39.68
CA LYS A 311 24.70 -11.19 -38.58
C LYS A 311 24.00 -9.90 -38.19
N SER A 312 23.58 -9.11 -39.16
CA SER A 312 22.90 -7.84 -38.92
C SER A 312 21.56 -8.06 -38.24
N VAL A 313 20.78 -9.02 -38.67
CA VAL A 313 19.47 -9.38 -38.09
C VAL A 313 19.61 -10.01 -36.70
N ALA A 314 20.67 -10.78 -36.45
CA ALA A 314 20.95 -11.35 -35.12
C ALA A 314 21.04 -10.28 -34.03
N VAL A 315 21.58 -9.10 -34.34
CA VAL A 315 21.65 -7.97 -33.40
C VAL A 315 20.25 -7.48 -33.01
N GLU A 316 19.33 -7.43 -33.98
CA GLU A 316 17.96 -7.01 -33.74
C GLU A 316 17.18 -8.02 -32.89
N PHE A 317 17.38 -9.32 -33.08
CA PHE A 317 16.79 -10.35 -32.22
C PHE A 317 17.35 -10.30 -30.79
N ALA A 318 18.61 -9.94 -30.61
CA ALA A 318 19.16 -9.68 -29.27
C ALA A 318 18.51 -8.44 -28.62
N ALA A 319 18.25 -7.39 -29.41
CA ALA A 319 17.53 -6.20 -28.94
C ALA A 319 16.07 -6.54 -28.57
N LEU A 320 15.37 -7.36 -29.38
CA LEU A 320 14.03 -7.87 -29.08
C LEU A 320 14.01 -8.64 -27.74
N SER A 321 15.01 -9.49 -27.50
CA SER A 321 15.18 -10.20 -26.24
C SER A 321 15.22 -9.24 -25.04
N GLU A 322 16.04 -8.19 -25.14
CA GLU A 322 16.14 -7.17 -24.09
C GLU A 322 14.81 -6.45 -23.83
N LYS A 323 14.08 -6.09 -24.89
CA LYS A 323 12.77 -5.43 -24.77
C LYS A 323 11.73 -6.36 -24.16
N CYS A 324 11.66 -7.62 -24.54
CA CYS A 324 10.78 -8.62 -23.93
C CYS A 324 11.12 -8.83 -22.44
N MET A 325 12.40 -8.91 -22.08
CA MET A 325 12.83 -9.02 -20.69
C MET A 325 12.42 -7.79 -19.89
N THR A 326 12.54 -6.60 -20.45
CA THR A 326 12.14 -5.33 -19.81
C THR A 326 10.63 -5.28 -19.61
N GLN A 327 9.83 -5.72 -20.58
CA GLN A 327 8.37 -5.87 -20.43
C GLN A 327 8.02 -6.79 -19.26
N GLY A 328 8.64 -7.97 -19.19
CA GLY A 328 8.42 -8.90 -18.08
C GLY A 328 8.73 -8.29 -16.72
N ARG A 329 9.83 -7.53 -16.61
CA ARG A 329 10.20 -6.82 -15.37
C ARG A 329 9.19 -5.73 -14.99
N ARG A 330 8.76 -4.89 -15.94
CA ARG A 330 7.72 -3.86 -15.71
C ARG A 330 6.43 -4.48 -15.17
N LEU A 331 5.99 -5.59 -15.75
CA LEU A 331 4.81 -6.31 -15.28
C LEU A 331 4.99 -6.87 -13.86
N ALA A 332 6.16 -7.43 -13.56
CA ALA A 332 6.44 -7.98 -12.23
C ALA A 332 6.60 -6.89 -11.17
N ASP A 333 7.41 -5.87 -11.45
CA ASP A 333 7.85 -4.90 -10.44
C ASP A 333 6.86 -3.75 -10.26
N ASP A 334 6.27 -3.24 -11.35
CA ASP A 334 5.41 -2.05 -11.30
C ASP A 334 3.92 -2.40 -11.18
N VAL A 335 3.50 -3.56 -11.69
CA VAL A 335 2.09 -3.95 -11.72
C VAL A 335 1.78 -5.01 -10.68
N SER A 336 2.44 -6.18 -10.72
CA SER A 336 2.15 -7.29 -9.83
C SER A 336 2.41 -6.95 -8.35
N GLU A 337 3.47 -6.19 -8.04
CA GLU A 337 3.76 -5.75 -6.67
C GLU A 337 2.68 -4.82 -6.09
N LYS A 338 2.06 -3.97 -6.92
CA LYS A 338 0.94 -3.13 -6.48
C LYS A 338 -0.33 -3.96 -6.23
N PHE A 339 -0.59 -5.00 -7.04
CA PHE A 339 -1.66 -5.96 -6.74
C PHE A 339 -1.41 -6.68 -5.42
N TRP A 340 -0.16 -7.12 -5.17
CA TRP A 340 0.21 -7.72 -3.89
C TRP A 340 -0.05 -6.80 -2.71
N LEU A 341 0.25 -5.50 -2.83
CA LEU A 341 -0.02 -4.52 -1.76
C LEU A 341 -1.51 -4.48 -1.42
N PHE A 342 -2.39 -4.47 -2.42
CA PHE A 342 -3.83 -4.49 -2.20
C PHE A 342 -4.32 -5.82 -1.62
N LEU A 343 -3.79 -6.95 -2.09
CA LEU A 343 -4.10 -8.28 -1.56
C LEU A 343 -3.65 -8.43 -0.10
N ASP A 344 -2.49 -7.91 0.26
CA ASP A 344 -1.99 -7.91 1.65
C ASP A 344 -2.91 -7.10 2.57
N LEU A 345 -3.47 -5.97 2.09
CA LEU A 345 -4.48 -5.18 2.81
C LEU A 345 -5.77 -5.99 3.03
N LEU A 346 -6.31 -6.61 1.98
CA LEU A 346 -7.52 -7.44 2.08
C LEU A 346 -7.30 -8.66 2.98
N GLN A 347 -6.09 -9.24 2.96
CA GLN A 347 -5.74 -10.36 3.84
C GLN A 347 -5.67 -9.91 5.30
N ALA A 348 -5.15 -8.72 5.59
CA ALA A 348 -5.13 -8.15 6.93
C ALA A 348 -6.56 -7.95 7.49
N TYR A 349 -7.51 -7.55 6.65
CA TYR A 349 -8.92 -7.46 7.03
C TYR A 349 -9.53 -8.84 7.32
N LYS A 350 -9.26 -9.85 6.50
CA LYS A 350 -9.67 -11.23 6.77
C LYS A 350 -9.19 -11.70 8.14
N ASP A 351 -7.93 -11.43 8.46
CA ASP A 351 -7.34 -11.81 9.74
C ASP A 351 -7.98 -11.05 10.91
N LEU A 352 -8.33 -9.78 10.71
CA LEU A 352 -9.08 -9.00 11.68
C LEU A 352 -10.48 -9.58 11.93
N CYS A 353 -11.23 -9.94 10.87
CA CYS A 353 -12.52 -10.60 11.01
C CYS A 353 -12.40 -11.91 11.79
N GLU A 354 -11.36 -12.69 11.53
CA GLU A 354 -11.11 -13.95 12.24
C GLU A 354 -10.77 -13.73 13.72
N ARG A 355 -9.97 -12.69 14.06
CA ARG A 355 -9.72 -12.31 15.46
C ARG A 355 -10.99 -11.85 16.17
N HIS A 356 -11.85 -11.09 15.51
CA HIS A 356 -13.13 -10.67 16.06
C HIS A 356 -14.03 -11.89 16.37
N GLU A 357 -14.21 -12.80 15.41
CA GLU A 357 -15.10 -13.96 15.55
C GLU A 357 -14.58 -15.01 16.54
N LYS A 358 -13.30 -15.36 16.42
CA LYS A 358 -12.68 -16.42 17.25
C LYS A 358 -12.19 -15.92 18.62
N GLY A 359 -12.01 -14.61 18.79
CA GLY A 359 -11.68 -13.98 20.06
C GLY A 359 -12.90 -13.33 20.68
N VAL A 360 -13.20 -12.09 20.32
CA VAL A 360 -14.19 -11.22 20.98
C VAL A 360 -15.55 -11.88 21.11
N LEU A 361 -16.13 -12.42 20.03
CA LEU A 361 -17.45 -13.05 20.04
C LEU A 361 -17.45 -14.35 20.81
N ARG A 362 -16.44 -15.19 20.63
CA ARG A 362 -16.33 -16.47 21.34
C ARG A 362 -16.18 -16.26 22.84
N ASP A 363 -15.34 -15.31 23.26
CA ASP A 363 -15.11 -15.01 24.68
C ASP A 363 -16.39 -14.52 25.35
N HIS A 364 -17.14 -13.65 24.66
CA HIS A 364 -18.46 -13.19 25.14
C HIS A 364 -19.45 -14.36 25.28
N GLN A 365 -19.54 -15.24 24.27
CA GLN A 365 -20.40 -16.43 24.33
C GLN A 365 -20.01 -17.37 25.48
N ASN A 366 -18.71 -17.62 25.67
CA ASN A 366 -18.20 -18.44 26.77
C ASN A 366 -18.55 -17.84 28.13
N ALA A 367 -18.47 -16.50 28.27
CA ALA A 367 -18.84 -15.81 29.50
C ALA A 367 -20.34 -15.93 29.80
N LEU A 368 -21.21 -15.84 28.78
CA LEU A 368 -22.66 -16.07 28.93
C LEU A 368 -22.98 -17.52 29.32
N GLN A 369 -22.31 -18.49 28.72
CA GLN A 369 -22.47 -19.91 29.09
C GLN A 369 -22.03 -20.18 30.53
N LYS A 370 -20.89 -19.60 30.96
CA LYS A 370 -20.40 -19.68 32.34
C LYS A 370 -21.41 -19.08 33.31
N MET A 371 -21.99 -17.92 32.96
CA MET A 371 -23.04 -17.29 33.76
C MET A 371 -24.26 -18.21 33.91
N ALA A 372 -24.76 -18.80 32.84
CA ALA A 372 -25.89 -19.72 32.89
C ALA A 372 -25.61 -20.93 33.77
N ALA A 373 -24.37 -21.47 33.74
CA ALA A 373 -23.96 -22.58 34.62
C ALA A 373 -23.92 -22.19 36.11
N ILE A 374 -23.43 -20.97 36.43
CA ILE A 374 -23.41 -20.46 37.82
C ILE A 374 -24.85 -20.26 38.32
N LYS A 375 -25.72 -19.63 37.51
CA LYS A 375 -27.16 -19.43 37.88
C LYS A 375 -27.87 -20.75 38.11
N LYS A 376 -27.61 -21.77 37.30
CA LYS A 376 -28.16 -23.14 37.51
C LYS A 376 -27.66 -23.75 38.80
N LYS A 377 -26.37 -23.64 39.14
CA LYS A 377 -25.82 -24.09 40.42
C LYS A 377 -26.45 -23.36 41.60
N LYS A 378 -26.59 -22.04 41.53
CA LYS A 378 -27.26 -21.27 42.60
C LYS A 378 -28.69 -21.77 42.85
N MET A 379 -29.47 -21.93 41.76
CA MET A 379 -30.83 -22.45 41.84
C MET A 379 -30.89 -23.83 42.52
N SER A 380 -29.96 -24.73 42.15
CA SER A 380 -29.87 -26.06 42.78
C SER A 380 -29.48 -25.99 44.27
N ALA A 381 -28.55 -25.10 44.66
CA ALA A 381 -28.18 -24.91 46.08
C ALA A 381 -29.33 -24.31 46.89
N THR A 382 -30.05 -23.32 46.33
CA THR A 382 -31.23 -22.72 46.97
C THR A 382 -32.35 -23.76 47.23
N ILE A 383 -32.57 -24.69 46.33
CA ILE A 383 -33.60 -25.78 46.49
C ILE A 383 -33.20 -26.76 47.60
N ARG A 384 -31.90 -26.98 47.84
CA ARG A 384 -31.41 -27.91 48.89
C ARG A 384 -31.61 -27.37 50.32
N GLY A 385 -31.77 -26.05 50.51
CA GLY A 385 -32.14 -25.46 51.79
C GLY A 385 -30.97 -25.18 52.78
N GLY A 386 -31.27 -24.93 54.04
CA GLY A 386 -30.51 -24.29 55.11
C GLY A 386 -29.01 -24.63 55.35
N GLU A 387 -28.50 -25.78 54.98
CA GLU A 387 -27.05 -26.11 55.08
C GLU A 387 -26.17 -25.44 54.03
N TYR A 388 -26.78 -24.88 52.96
CA TYR A 388 -26.07 -24.36 51.79
C TYR A 388 -26.09 -22.83 51.65
N VAL A 389 -26.45 -22.06 52.73
CA VAL A 389 -26.54 -20.62 52.71
C VAL A 389 -25.21 -19.97 52.32
N SER A 390 -24.09 -20.43 52.86
CA SER A 390 -22.76 -19.93 52.52
C SER A 390 -22.37 -20.20 51.05
N GLU A 391 -22.79 -21.33 50.47
CA GLU A 391 -22.58 -21.65 49.05
C GLU A 391 -23.40 -20.73 48.16
N VAL A 392 -24.64 -20.40 48.54
CA VAL A 392 -25.51 -19.47 47.80
C VAL A 392 -24.91 -18.07 47.77
N GLU A 393 -24.41 -17.57 48.91
CA GLU A 393 -23.73 -16.24 48.99
C GLU A 393 -22.48 -16.19 48.14
N GLN A 394 -21.67 -17.26 48.13
CA GLN A 394 -20.48 -17.33 47.26
C GLN A 394 -20.87 -17.36 45.76
N LEU A 395 -21.94 -18.04 45.41
CA LEU A 395 -22.44 -18.09 44.05
C LEU A 395 -23.02 -16.72 43.61
N GLU A 396 -23.65 -15.99 44.52
CA GLU A 396 -24.12 -14.61 44.27
C GLU A 396 -22.95 -13.67 43.96
N SER A 397 -21.91 -13.70 44.78
CA SER A 397 -20.69 -12.91 44.53
C SER A 397 -20.08 -13.20 43.18
N ARG A 398 -20.01 -14.50 42.80
CA ARG A 398 -19.53 -14.95 41.47
C ARG A 398 -20.45 -14.49 40.34
N ILE A 399 -21.76 -14.42 40.54
CA ILE A 399 -22.71 -13.91 39.55
C ILE A 399 -22.45 -12.42 39.32
N ILE A 400 -22.29 -11.61 40.38
CA ILE A 400 -22.00 -10.18 40.25
C ILE A 400 -20.69 -9.95 39.50
N GLU A 401 -19.63 -10.69 39.84
CA GLU A 401 -18.36 -10.61 39.15
C GLU A 401 -18.50 -10.98 37.67
N GLN A 402 -19.21 -12.07 37.35
CA GLN A 402 -19.44 -12.54 35.99
C GLN A 402 -20.30 -11.55 35.16
N GLU A 403 -21.28 -10.87 35.79
CA GLU A 403 -22.08 -9.83 35.14
C GLU A 403 -21.21 -8.63 34.75
N SER A 404 -20.30 -8.20 35.61
CA SER A 404 -19.31 -7.16 35.29
C SER A 404 -18.39 -7.55 34.15
N GLN A 405 -17.92 -8.82 34.13
CA GLN A 405 -17.10 -9.35 33.02
C GLN A 405 -17.87 -9.37 31.71
N ILE A 406 -19.14 -9.82 31.72
CA ILE A 406 -20.00 -9.83 30.51
C ILE A 406 -20.21 -8.43 29.98
N MET A 407 -20.50 -7.46 30.84
CA MET A 407 -20.64 -6.03 30.44
C MET A 407 -19.37 -5.51 29.78
N THR A 408 -18.20 -5.82 30.35
CA THR A 408 -16.91 -5.43 29.77
C THR A 408 -16.70 -6.07 28.39
N MET A 409 -17.07 -7.37 28.23
CA MET A 409 -16.96 -8.07 26.95
C MET A 409 -17.96 -7.55 25.90
N GLU A 410 -19.16 -7.14 26.33
CA GLU A 410 -20.14 -6.50 25.46
C GLU A 410 -19.62 -5.15 24.93
N ASN A 411 -19.09 -4.30 25.81
CA ASN A 411 -18.47 -3.04 25.41
C ASN A 411 -17.26 -3.26 24.48
N ARG A 412 -16.45 -4.28 24.75
CA ARG A 412 -15.35 -4.69 23.87
C ARG A 412 -15.83 -5.16 22.49
N ASN A 413 -16.98 -5.85 22.43
CA ASN A 413 -17.60 -6.24 21.18
C ASN A 413 -18.05 -5.02 20.36
N PHE A 414 -18.74 -4.05 20.97
CA PHE A 414 -19.13 -2.82 20.29
C PHE A 414 -17.92 -2.03 19.80
N PHE A 415 -16.88 -1.93 20.63
CA PHE A 415 -15.63 -1.28 20.22
C PHE A 415 -14.97 -1.99 19.04
N SER A 416 -14.94 -3.32 19.05
CA SER A 416 -14.40 -4.12 17.94
C SER A 416 -15.21 -3.92 16.66
N LEU A 417 -16.55 -3.87 16.73
CA LEU A 417 -17.41 -3.59 15.58
C LEU A 417 -17.22 -2.17 15.03
N HIS A 418 -17.07 -1.18 15.91
CA HIS A 418 -16.70 0.17 15.50
C HIS A 418 -15.35 0.19 14.76
N CYS A 419 -14.34 -0.48 15.29
CA CYS A 419 -13.04 -0.61 14.63
C CYS A 419 -13.18 -1.30 13.27
N LEU A 420 -13.92 -2.41 13.18
CA LEU A 420 -14.19 -3.10 11.91
C LEU A 420 -14.85 -2.20 10.86
N GLN A 421 -15.79 -1.35 11.28
CA GLN A 421 -16.41 -0.36 10.40
C GLN A 421 -15.35 0.63 9.86
N MET A 422 -14.47 1.13 10.72
CA MET A 422 -13.38 2.03 10.33
C MET A 422 -12.38 1.35 9.38
N GLU A 423 -12.05 0.09 9.64
CA GLU A 423 -11.14 -0.70 8.81
C GLU A 423 -11.76 -1.04 7.45
N THR A 424 -13.08 -1.26 7.39
CA THR A 424 -13.81 -1.41 6.11
C THR A 424 -13.73 -0.12 5.30
N GLN A 425 -13.91 1.04 5.92
CA GLN A 425 -13.76 2.33 5.25
C GLN A 425 -12.32 2.56 4.78
N LEU A 426 -11.32 2.06 5.52
CA LEU A 426 -9.91 2.12 5.10
C LEU A 426 -9.66 1.30 3.82
N ILE A 427 -10.29 0.13 3.67
CA ILE A 427 -10.23 -0.63 2.41
C ILE A 427 -10.84 0.20 1.28
N HIS A 428 -12.03 0.80 1.50
CA HIS A 428 -12.69 1.62 0.49
C HIS A 428 -11.85 2.83 0.09
N ALA A 429 -11.16 3.48 1.05
CA ALA A 429 -10.22 4.57 0.77
C ALA A 429 -9.02 4.12 -0.08
N ASN A 430 -8.69 2.83 -0.09
CA ASN A 430 -7.62 2.25 -0.91
C ASN A 430 -8.09 1.70 -2.28
N ILE A 431 -9.39 1.69 -2.60
CA ILE A 431 -9.89 1.24 -3.92
C ILE A 431 -9.24 1.97 -5.09
N PRO A 432 -8.94 3.29 -5.03
CA PRO A 432 -8.24 3.98 -6.12
C PRO A 432 -6.88 3.36 -6.49
N LEU A 433 -6.25 2.59 -5.61
CA LEU A 433 -5.05 1.81 -5.94
C LEU A 433 -5.30 0.87 -7.12
N ILE A 434 -6.49 0.26 -7.25
CA ILE A 434 -6.84 -0.62 -8.37
C ILE A 434 -6.80 0.15 -9.69
N ALA A 435 -7.38 1.35 -9.73
CA ALA A 435 -7.36 2.20 -10.93
C ALA A 435 -5.92 2.58 -11.32
N ASN A 436 -5.08 2.94 -10.33
CA ASN A 436 -3.66 3.25 -10.55
C ASN A 436 -2.88 2.04 -11.07
N VAL A 437 -3.19 0.83 -10.60
CA VAL A 437 -2.55 -0.40 -11.09
C VAL A 437 -2.95 -0.66 -12.54
N MET A 438 -4.23 -0.53 -12.88
CA MET A 438 -4.72 -0.71 -14.26
C MET A 438 -4.14 0.32 -15.21
N GLN A 439 -4.00 1.57 -14.79
CA GLN A 439 -3.32 2.60 -15.56
C GLN A 439 -1.84 2.23 -15.80
N THR A 440 -1.12 1.87 -14.73
CA THR A 440 0.30 1.44 -14.82
C THR A 440 0.46 0.24 -15.78
N PHE A 441 -0.48 -0.73 -15.72
CA PHE A 441 -0.49 -1.88 -16.63
C PHE A 441 -0.63 -1.44 -18.08
N ALA A 442 -1.63 -0.61 -18.39
CA ALA A 442 -1.86 -0.11 -19.75
C ALA A 442 -0.66 0.70 -20.28
N GLU A 443 -0.08 1.57 -19.45
CA GLU A 443 1.11 2.34 -19.80
C GLU A 443 2.33 1.43 -20.06
N ALA A 444 2.54 0.39 -19.25
CA ALA A 444 3.62 -0.58 -19.41
C ALA A 444 3.48 -1.33 -20.76
N GLU A 445 2.27 -1.78 -21.11
CA GLU A 445 1.99 -2.48 -22.35
C GLU A 445 2.15 -1.55 -23.57
N VAL A 446 1.59 -0.33 -23.53
CA VAL A 446 1.75 0.66 -24.61
C VAL A 446 3.22 0.96 -24.88
N ASN A 447 4.01 1.19 -23.82
CA ASN A 447 5.43 1.51 -23.97
C ASN A 447 6.21 0.29 -24.50
N SER A 448 5.94 -0.91 -23.99
CA SER A 448 6.61 -2.14 -24.42
C SER A 448 6.31 -2.45 -25.89
N HIS A 449 5.05 -2.32 -26.32
CA HIS A 449 4.68 -2.55 -27.74
C HIS A 449 5.27 -1.51 -28.68
N LYS A 450 5.37 -0.24 -28.26
CA LYS A 450 6.08 0.79 -29.07
C LYS A 450 7.56 0.46 -29.24
N GLU A 451 8.23 0.07 -28.14
CA GLU A 451 9.64 -0.31 -28.19
C GLU A 451 9.88 -1.53 -29.06
N LEU A 452 9.04 -2.56 -28.97
CA LEU A 452 9.10 -3.75 -29.83
C LEU A 452 8.84 -3.42 -31.29
N HIS A 453 7.84 -2.58 -31.58
CA HIS A 453 7.53 -2.15 -32.93
C HIS A 453 8.73 -1.48 -33.62
N GLN A 454 9.43 -0.58 -32.92
CA GLN A 454 10.61 0.09 -33.45
C GLN A 454 11.70 -0.93 -33.83
N VAL A 455 12.02 -1.87 -32.98
CA VAL A 455 13.04 -2.90 -33.25
C VAL A 455 12.62 -3.80 -34.43
N TRP A 456 11.31 -4.14 -34.56
CA TRP A 456 10.82 -4.90 -35.70
C TRP A 456 10.90 -4.12 -37.02
N GLN A 457 10.69 -2.80 -37.00
CA GLN A 457 10.90 -1.95 -38.18
C GLN A 457 12.37 -1.96 -38.61
N ASP A 458 13.30 -1.74 -37.66
CA ASP A 458 14.74 -1.74 -37.92
C ASP A 458 15.20 -3.11 -38.44
N ASN A 459 14.62 -4.21 -37.91
CA ASN A 459 14.88 -5.57 -38.41
C ASN A 459 14.42 -5.77 -39.89
N LEU A 460 13.19 -5.33 -40.20
CA LEU A 460 12.64 -5.42 -41.56
C LEU A 460 13.52 -4.67 -42.58
N GLU A 461 13.95 -3.45 -42.22
CA GLU A 461 14.85 -2.66 -43.11
C GLU A 461 16.16 -3.40 -43.38
N LYS A 462 16.77 -4.05 -42.39
CA LYS A 462 18.00 -4.83 -42.52
C LYS A 462 17.80 -6.07 -43.39
N VAL A 463 16.69 -6.77 -43.21
CA VAL A 463 16.31 -7.92 -44.06
C VAL A 463 16.18 -7.48 -45.52
N LEU A 464 15.42 -6.40 -45.78
CA LEU A 464 15.24 -5.88 -47.15
C LEU A 464 16.55 -5.43 -47.77
N LYS A 465 17.43 -4.80 -47.02
CA LYS A 465 18.72 -4.30 -47.50
C LYS A 465 19.70 -5.41 -47.89
N HIS A 466 19.77 -6.49 -47.08
CA HIS A 466 20.84 -7.50 -47.21
C HIS A 466 20.37 -8.84 -47.73
N MET A 467 19.07 -9.16 -47.64
CA MET A 467 18.55 -10.50 -48.01
C MET A 467 17.54 -10.48 -49.15
N SER A 468 17.08 -9.30 -49.61
CA SER A 468 16.23 -9.25 -50.77
C SER A 468 17.00 -9.71 -52.04
N PRO A 469 16.40 -10.53 -52.91
CA PRO A 469 17.02 -10.85 -54.18
C PRO A 469 17.32 -9.54 -54.91
N SER A 470 18.59 -9.32 -55.25
CA SER A 470 18.97 -8.23 -56.14
C SER A 470 18.08 -8.28 -57.38
N SER A 471 17.23 -7.28 -57.60
CA SER A 471 16.57 -7.10 -58.89
C SER A 471 17.68 -6.97 -59.89
N SER A 472 17.90 -8.02 -60.67
CA SER A 472 18.80 -7.98 -61.82
C SER A 472 18.43 -6.76 -62.64
N ASN A 473 19.35 -5.79 -62.71
CA ASN A 473 19.29 -4.71 -63.68
C ASN A 473 19.10 -5.37 -65.09
N SER A 474 17.88 -5.39 -65.54
CA SER A 474 17.61 -5.53 -66.95
C SER A 474 18.04 -4.24 -67.66
N SER A 475 19.34 -4.06 -67.84
CA SER A 475 19.84 -3.14 -68.81
C SER A 475 19.37 -3.64 -70.23
N SER A 476 18.31 -3.03 -70.70
CA SER A 476 17.89 -3.14 -72.09
C SER A 476 19.02 -2.60 -72.96
N THR A 477 19.84 -3.49 -73.50
CA THR A 477 20.60 -3.21 -74.70
C THR A 477 19.59 -3.09 -75.89
N ALA A 478 19.17 -1.87 -76.15
CA ALA A 478 18.59 -1.52 -77.44
C ALA A 478 19.67 -1.71 -78.49
N ALA A 479 19.66 -2.83 -79.15
CA ALA A 479 20.45 -3.02 -80.39
C ALA A 479 19.72 -2.30 -81.50
N THR A 480 20.35 -1.27 -82.01
CA THR A 480 20.07 -0.63 -83.27
C THR A 480 20.41 -1.62 -84.42
N LEU A 481 19.47 -1.96 -85.25
CA LEU A 481 19.60 -2.21 -86.68
C LEU A 481 18.31 -1.81 -87.40
#